data_56d3cff1f4377ece29309123c4846611
#
_entry.id   56d3cff1f4377ece29309123c4846611
#
_cell.length_a   1.000
_cell.length_b   1.000
_cell.length_c   1.000
_cell.angle_alpha   90.00
_cell.angle_beta   90.00
_cell.angle_gamma   90.00
#
_symmetry.space_group_name_H-M   'P 1'
#
loop_
_entity.id
_entity.type
_entity.pdbx_description
1 polymer ?
#
loop_
_entity_poly.entity_id
_entity_poly.type
_entity_poly.pdbx_seq_one_letter_code
_entity_poly.pdbx_strand_id
1 'polypeptide(L)'
;MDAAALSERLQGMCLLVVATVTADGRPLVGPVDGYFLHGTFWFSSGRDSVRMRHLAARSAVSATYLPGEEFAVTVHGRVELFDLLGPAGAGLTQAMLDFYLPKQGPVFETWLHEADPIGARIRPEKLFTFQLES
;
A
#
# COMPACT_ATOMS: atom_id res chain seq x y z
N MET A 1 4.15 -16.78 -10.89
CA MET A 1 5.11 -15.66 -10.96
C MET A 1 5.79 -15.55 -9.61
N ASP A 2 7.10 -15.54 -9.57
CA ASP A 2 7.85 -15.48 -8.32
C ASP A 2 8.03 -14.03 -7.84
N ALA A 3 8.61 -13.86 -6.65
CA ALA A 3 8.78 -12.54 -6.04
C ALA A 3 9.66 -11.61 -6.88
N ALA A 4 10.70 -12.14 -7.53
CA ALA A 4 11.58 -11.35 -8.37
C ALA A 4 10.85 -10.83 -9.61
N ALA A 5 10.06 -11.68 -10.26
CA ALA A 5 9.26 -11.30 -11.42
C ALA A 5 8.18 -10.28 -11.05
N LEU A 6 7.55 -10.42 -9.87
CA LEU A 6 6.60 -9.45 -9.37
C LEU A 6 7.26 -8.10 -9.10
N SER A 7 8.41 -8.10 -8.44
CA SER A 7 9.13 -6.85 -8.14
C SER A 7 9.50 -6.10 -9.42
N GLU A 8 9.90 -6.83 -10.47
CA GLU A 8 10.22 -6.22 -11.75
C GLU A 8 8.99 -5.62 -12.42
N ARG A 9 7.85 -6.31 -12.34
CA ARG A 9 6.61 -5.87 -12.97
C ARG A 9 5.91 -4.75 -12.20
N LEU A 10 6.04 -4.71 -10.87
CA LEU A 10 5.33 -3.77 -10.00
C LEU A 10 6.23 -2.62 -9.55
N GLN A 11 6.88 -1.96 -10.49
CA GLN A 11 7.71 -0.80 -10.18
C GLN A 11 6.87 0.47 -10.12
N GLY A 12 7.26 1.37 -9.21
CA GLY A 12 6.58 2.64 -9.03
C GLY A 12 5.28 2.50 -8.26
N MET A 13 4.41 3.47 -8.41
CA MET A 13 3.14 3.51 -7.69
C MET A 13 2.16 2.51 -8.28
N CYS A 14 1.56 1.71 -7.41
CA CYS A 14 0.52 0.75 -7.73
C CYS A 14 -0.77 1.21 -7.03
N LEU A 15 -1.79 1.56 -7.78
CA LEU A 15 -3.06 1.93 -7.16
C LEU A 15 -3.71 0.68 -6.59
N LEU A 16 -3.71 0.60 -5.26
CA LEU A 16 -4.29 -0.54 -4.54
C LEU A 16 -5.74 -0.29 -4.20
N VAL A 17 -6.54 -1.34 -4.28
CA VAL A 17 -7.86 -1.37 -3.67
C VAL A 17 -7.71 -2.14 -2.36
N VAL A 18 -7.96 -1.47 -1.24
CA VAL A 18 -7.69 -2.02 0.10
C VAL A 18 -9.00 -2.22 0.84
N ALA A 19 -9.17 -3.39 1.42
CA ALA A 19 -10.31 -3.75 2.24
C ALA A 19 -9.89 -3.83 3.71
N THR A 20 -10.64 -3.16 4.57
CA THR A 20 -10.52 -3.21 6.02
C THR A 20 -11.86 -3.58 6.62
N VAL A 21 -11.91 -3.81 7.92
CA VAL A 21 -13.13 -4.31 8.58
C VAL A 21 -13.50 -3.41 9.75
N THR A 22 -14.79 -3.08 9.87
CA THR A 22 -15.34 -2.36 11.01
C THR A 22 -15.46 -3.28 12.23
N ALA A 23 -15.75 -2.69 13.40
CA ALA A 23 -15.91 -3.44 14.64
C ALA A 23 -17.05 -4.48 14.56
N ASP A 24 -18.10 -4.20 13.79
CA ASP A 24 -19.22 -5.11 13.59
C ASP A 24 -19.06 -6.06 12.40
N GLY A 25 -17.85 -6.12 11.82
CA GLY A 25 -17.53 -7.07 10.76
C GLY A 25 -17.87 -6.62 9.35
N ARG A 26 -18.24 -5.36 9.15
CA ARG A 26 -18.56 -4.85 7.81
C ARG A 26 -17.26 -4.57 7.04
N PRO A 27 -17.08 -5.11 5.83
CA PRO A 27 -15.93 -4.77 5.02
C PRO A 27 -16.08 -3.37 4.42
N LEU A 28 -14.99 -2.61 4.41
CA LEU A 28 -14.90 -1.32 3.75
C LEU A 28 -13.79 -1.38 2.71
N VAL A 29 -14.03 -0.83 1.54
CA VAL A 29 -13.11 -0.88 0.41
C VAL A 29 -12.83 0.52 -0.08
N GLY A 30 -11.57 0.82 -0.37
CA GLY A 30 -11.20 2.09 -0.96
C GLY A 30 -9.82 2.03 -1.60
N PRO A 31 -9.55 2.93 -2.56
CA PRO A 31 -8.25 2.98 -3.21
C PRO A 31 -7.21 3.71 -2.38
N VAL A 32 -5.95 3.34 -2.57
CA VAL A 32 -4.82 4.03 -1.97
C VAL A 32 -3.60 3.84 -2.87
N ASP A 33 -2.72 4.83 -2.89
CA ASP A 33 -1.44 4.69 -3.58
C ASP A 33 -0.57 3.70 -2.80
N GLY A 34 -0.15 2.64 -3.49
CA GLY A 34 0.69 1.61 -2.89
C GLY A 34 1.98 1.42 -3.66
N TYR A 35 2.88 0.68 -3.04
CA TYR A 35 4.20 0.37 -3.60
C TYR A 35 4.55 -1.05 -3.25
N PHE A 36 5.11 -1.79 -4.22
CA PHE A 36 5.55 -3.15 -3.99
C PHE A 36 7.04 -3.14 -3.67
N LEU A 37 7.39 -3.36 -2.41
CA LEU A 37 8.77 -3.31 -1.92
C LEU A 37 9.03 -4.53 -1.06
N HIS A 38 10.18 -5.15 -1.23
CA HIS A 38 10.60 -6.29 -0.41
C HIS A 38 9.56 -7.41 -0.36
N GLY A 39 8.94 -7.68 -1.51
CA GLY A 39 8.02 -8.81 -1.68
C GLY A 39 6.60 -8.60 -1.19
N THR A 40 6.21 -7.37 -0.85
CA THR A 40 4.86 -7.09 -0.39
C THR A 40 4.43 -5.66 -0.72
N PHE A 41 3.15 -5.39 -0.54
CA PHE A 41 2.63 -4.03 -0.72
C PHE A 41 2.75 -3.20 0.56
N TRP A 42 3.10 -1.95 0.36
CA TRP A 42 3.17 -0.91 1.37
C TRP A 42 2.30 0.25 0.92
N PHE A 43 1.68 0.95 1.86
CA PHE A 43 0.90 2.14 1.53
C PHE A 43 0.92 3.10 2.71
N SER A 44 0.41 4.32 2.50
CA SER A 44 0.27 5.28 3.58
C SER A 44 -1.10 5.94 3.50
N SER A 45 -1.55 6.47 4.61
CA SER A 45 -2.80 7.20 4.70
C SER A 45 -2.73 8.19 5.85
N GLY A 46 -3.65 9.15 5.85
CA GLY A 46 -3.71 10.13 6.91
C GLY A 46 -3.84 9.48 8.28
N ARG A 47 -3.17 10.06 9.26
CA ARG A 47 -3.11 9.53 10.63
C ARG A 47 -4.51 9.34 11.23
N ASP A 48 -5.43 10.25 10.92
CA ASP A 48 -6.79 10.24 11.45
C ASP A 48 -7.81 9.65 10.47
N SER A 49 -7.35 9.00 9.40
CA SER A 49 -8.25 8.40 8.42
C SER A 49 -9.03 7.24 9.03
N VAL A 50 -10.22 7.00 8.48
CA VAL A 50 -11.06 5.84 8.87
C VAL A 50 -10.29 4.55 8.66
N ARG A 51 -9.59 4.43 7.52
CA ARG A 51 -8.77 3.25 7.20
C ARG A 51 -7.74 2.98 8.29
N MET A 52 -6.99 3.99 8.70
CA MET A 52 -5.94 3.79 9.71
C MET A 52 -6.50 3.47 11.08
N ARG A 53 -7.65 4.06 11.44
CA ARG A 53 -8.34 3.69 12.69
C ARG A 53 -8.78 2.23 12.67
N HIS A 54 -9.31 1.76 11.54
CA HIS A 54 -9.71 0.34 11.41
C HIS A 54 -8.51 -0.58 11.54
N LEU A 55 -7.41 -0.26 10.87
CA LEU A 55 -6.22 -1.11 10.87
C LEU A 55 -5.52 -1.11 12.23
N ALA A 56 -5.55 0.00 12.96
CA ALA A 56 -5.01 0.05 14.32
C ALA A 56 -5.79 -0.84 15.28
N ALA A 57 -7.11 -0.95 15.09
CA ALA A 57 -7.96 -1.79 15.92
C ALA A 57 -7.96 -3.26 15.48
N ARG A 58 -7.88 -3.50 14.17
CA ARG A 58 -7.93 -4.85 13.57
C ARG A 58 -6.96 -4.87 12.40
N SER A 59 -5.87 -5.61 12.53
CA SER A 59 -4.78 -5.61 11.57
C SER A 59 -5.06 -6.39 10.28
N ALA A 60 -6.14 -7.16 10.21
CA ALA A 60 -6.48 -7.92 9.01
C ALA A 60 -6.76 -6.98 7.85
N VAL A 61 -6.20 -7.31 6.69
CA VAL A 61 -6.27 -6.48 5.50
C VAL A 61 -6.26 -7.36 4.26
N SER A 62 -6.96 -6.92 3.23
CA SER A 62 -6.84 -7.49 1.89
C SER A 62 -6.63 -6.35 0.90
N ALA A 63 -5.80 -6.59 -0.09
CA ALA A 63 -5.51 -5.58 -1.09
C ALA A 63 -5.33 -6.24 -2.45
N THR A 64 -5.78 -5.55 -3.49
CA THR A 64 -5.56 -6.00 -4.86
C THR A 64 -5.05 -4.85 -5.72
N TYR A 65 -4.13 -5.17 -6.61
CA TYR A 65 -3.64 -4.29 -7.65
C TYR A 65 -4.11 -4.85 -8.99
N LEU A 66 -4.88 -4.06 -9.72
CA LEU A 66 -5.48 -4.45 -10.99
C LEU A 66 -5.18 -3.37 -12.02
N PRO A 67 -4.02 -3.44 -12.71
CA PRO A 67 -3.68 -2.43 -13.72
C PRO A 67 -4.52 -2.53 -14.99
N GLY A 68 -5.17 -3.67 -15.21
CA GLY A 68 -6.01 -3.92 -16.38
C GLY A 68 -6.72 -5.23 -16.21
N GLU A 69 -7.36 -5.71 -17.27
CA GLU A 69 -8.16 -6.94 -17.23
C GLU A 69 -7.32 -8.22 -17.19
N GLU A 70 -6.06 -8.12 -17.58
CA GLU A 70 -5.23 -9.29 -17.87
C GLU A 70 -4.32 -9.70 -16.72
N PHE A 71 -4.22 -8.87 -15.69
CA PHE A 71 -3.27 -9.12 -14.61
C PHE A 71 -3.78 -8.53 -13.31
N ALA A 72 -3.68 -9.28 -12.24
CA ALA A 72 -3.98 -8.81 -10.89
C ALA A 72 -3.06 -9.49 -9.88
N VAL A 73 -2.75 -8.75 -8.83
CA VAL A 73 -2.05 -9.29 -7.66
C VAL A 73 -2.93 -9.00 -6.45
N THR A 74 -3.28 -10.04 -5.70
CA THR A 74 -4.09 -9.92 -4.50
C THR A 74 -3.34 -10.49 -3.31
N VAL A 75 -3.35 -9.76 -2.20
CA VAL A 75 -2.73 -10.19 -0.95
C VAL A 75 -3.76 -10.16 0.18
N HIS A 76 -3.75 -11.19 0.99
CA HIS A 76 -4.47 -11.24 2.26
C HIS A 76 -3.45 -11.37 3.37
N GLY A 77 -3.59 -10.59 4.42
CA GLY A 77 -2.63 -10.64 5.51
C GLY A 77 -2.99 -9.70 6.64
N ARG A 78 -1.96 -9.27 7.33
CA ARG A 78 -2.06 -8.32 8.44
C ARG A 78 -1.09 -7.19 8.22
N VAL A 79 -1.48 -5.99 8.66
CA VAL A 79 -0.60 -4.83 8.54
C VAL A 79 0.24 -4.63 9.79
N GLU A 80 1.44 -4.11 9.56
CA GLU A 80 2.24 -3.44 10.56
C GLU A 80 2.16 -1.95 10.27
N LEU A 81 1.76 -1.17 11.27
CA LEU A 81 1.64 0.28 11.15
C LEU A 81 2.88 0.95 11.76
N PHE A 82 3.29 2.07 11.16
CA PHE A 82 4.46 2.82 11.62
C PHE A 82 4.31 4.28 11.19
N ASP A 83 5.06 5.16 11.83
CA ASP A 83 5.16 6.55 11.37
C ASP A 83 5.90 6.56 10.04
N LEU A 84 5.29 7.12 9.00
CA LEU A 84 5.89 7.11 7.66
C LEU A 84 7.26 7.77 7.66
N LEU A 85 7.40 8.89 8.37
CA LEU A 85 8.65 9.64 8.43
C LEU A 85 9.64 9.09 9.46
N GLY A 86 9.28 8.00 10.16
CA GLY A 86 10.18 7.32 11.06
C GLY A 86 11.09 6.32 10.34
N PRO A 87 11.98 5.63 11.09
CA PRO A 87 12.95 4.70 10.47
C PRO A 87 12.31 3.57 9.67
N ALA A 88 11.20 3.01 10.16
CA ALA A 88 10.52 1.91 9.48
C ALA A 88 9.91 2.33 8.15
N GLY A 89 9.62 3.63 7.98
CA GLY A 89 9.02 4.17 6.78
C GLY A 89 10.00 4.66 5.72
N ALA A 90 11.31 4.57 5.97
CA ALA A 90 12.30 5.18 5.08
C ALA A 90 12.20 4.68 3.64
N GLY A 91 12.03 3.38 3.43
CA GLY A 91 11.91 2.80 2.09
C GLY A 91 10.65 3.25 1.37
N LEU A 92 9.54 3.28 2.08
CA LEU A 92 8.27 3.74 1.53
C LEU A 92 8.32 5.24 1.22
N THR A 93 8.87 6.04 2.12
CA THR A 93 9.06 7.47 1.89
C THR A 93 9.88 7.72 0.62
N GLN A 94 10.97 7.00 0.45
CA GLN A 94 11.81 7.14 -0.73
C GLN A 94 11.06 6.78 -2.01
N ALA A 95 10.29 5.70 -1.99
CA ALA A 95 9.49 5.30 -3.15
C ALA A 95 8.44 6.37 -3.51
N MET A 96 7.81 6.98 -2.50
CA MET A 96 6.86 8.06 -2.71
C MET A 96 7.53 9.30 -3.30
N LEU A 97 8.70 9.67 -2.78
CA LEU A 97 9.46 10.81 -3.30
C LEU A 97 9.89 10.56 -4.75
N ASP A 98 10.38 9.37 -5.05
CA ASP A 98 10.80 9.01 -6.42
C ASP A 98 9.65 9.13 -7.41
N PHE A 99 8.43 8.83 -6.99
CA PHE A 99 7.26 8.92 -7.85
C PHE A 99 6.71 10.35 -7.95
N TYR A 100 6.60 11.06 -6.83
CA TYR A 100 5.87 12.33 -6.79
C TYR A 100 6.72 13.57 -7.01
N LEU A 101 8.02 13.58 -6.65
CA LEU A 101 8.86 14.76 -6.87
C LEU A 101 8.93 15.17 -8.34
N PRO A 102 9.11 14.25 -9.31
CA PRO A 102 9.09 14.65 -10.72
C PRO A 102 7.76 15.22 -11.19
N LYS A 103 6.66 14.87 -10.52
CA LYS A 103 5.31 15.29 -10.92
C LYS A 103 4.85 16.56 -10.21
N GLN A 104 5.17 16.70 -8.93
CA GLN A 104 4.64 17.77 -8.08
C GLN A 104 5.70 18.73 -7.57
N GLY A 105 6.98 18.37 -7.67
CA GLY A 105 8.08 19.19 -7.19
C GLY A 105 8.18 19.23 -5.66
N PRO A 106 8.95 20.18 -5.11
CA PRO A 106 9.23 20.25 -3.66
C PRO A 106 8.00 20.39 -2.77
N VAL A 107 6.88 20.85 -3.30
CA VAL A 107 5.64 21.02 -2.52
C VAL A 107 5.16 19.67 -1.98
N PHE A 108 5.45 18.57 -2.66
CA PHE A 108 5.09 17.25 -2.17
C PHE A 108 5.80 16.94 -0.86
N GLU A 109 7.09 17.24 -0.77
CA GLU A 109 7.87 16.97 0.43
C GLU A 109 7.39 17.82 1.61
N THR A 110 7.06 19.09 1.37
CA THR A 110 6.47 19.95 2.38
C THR A 110 5.15 19.38 2.88
N TRP A 111 4.27 18.98 1.95
CA TRP A 111 3.01 18.36 2.30
C TRP A 111 3.20 17.10 3.13
N LEU A 112 4.17 16.27 2.76
CA LEU A 112 4.43 15.01 3.44
C LEU A 112 4.82 15.25 4.91
N HIS A 113 5.66 16.24 5.18
CA HIS A 113 6.06 16.59 6.54
C HIS A 113 4.89 17.16 7.35
N GLU A 114 4.05 17.99 6.73
CA GLU A 114 2.89 18.56 7.40
C GLU A 114 1.82 17.52 7.70
N ALA A 115 1.58 16.61 6.77
CA ALA A 115 0.58 15.57 6.93
C ALA A 115 1.00 14.51 7.94
N ASP A 116 2.30 14.25 8.06
CA ASP A 116 2.88 13.25 8.96
C ASP A 116 2.07 11.93 8.95
N PRO A 117 1.98 11.25 7.79
CA PRO A 117 1.07 10.12 7.64
C PRO A 117 1.54 8.88 8.39
N ILE A 118 0.61 7.94 8.53
CA ILE A 118 0.91 6.57 8.96
C ILE A 118 1.25 5.75 7.74
N GLY A 119 2.30 4.95 7.83
CA GLY A 119 2.64 3.93 6.87
C GLY A 119 2.10 2.58 7.28
N ALA A 120 1.87 1.71 6.30
CA ALA A 120 1.41 0.35 6.52
C ALA A 120 2.20 -0.59 5.63
N ARG A 121 2.69 -1.67 6.21
CA ARG A 121 3.30 -2.78 5.48
C ARG A 121 2.42 -3.99 5.66
N ILE A 122 2.03 -4.63 4.56
CA ILE A 122 1.25 -5.87 4.63
C ILE A 122 2.19 -7.03 4.86
N ARG A 123 1.96 -7.79 5.92
CA ARG A 123 2.61 -9.09 6.12
C ARG A 123 1.74 -10.12 5.41
N PRO A 124 2.18 -10.65 4.26
CA PRO A 124 1.32 -11.52 3.47
C PRO A 124 1.15 -12.89 4.12
N GLU A 125 -0.10 -13.32 4.28
CA GLU A 125 -0.45 -14.68 4.62
C GLU A 125 -0.75 -15.48 3.38
N LYS A 126 -1.36 -14.82 2.37
CA LYS A 126 -1.58 -15.39 1.05
C LYS A 126 -1.35 -14.31 0.00
N LEU A 127 -0.72 -14.69 -1.10
CA LEU A 127 -0.52 -13.83 -2.25
C LEU A 127 -0.93 -14.61 -3.50
N PHE A 128 -1.82 -14.02 -4.29
CA PHE A 128 -2.34 -14.62 -5.50
C PHE A 128 -1.99 -13.74 -6.69
N THR A 129 -1.66 -14.36 -7.80
CA THR A 129 -1.56 -13.67 -9.07
C THR A 129 -2.60 -14.24 -10.02
N PHE A 130 -3.23 -13.35 -10.77
CA PHE A 130 -4.07 -13.70 -11.89
C PHE A 130 -3.41 -13.15 -13.15
N GLN A 131 -3.30 -14.00 -14.16
CA GLN A 131 -2.72 -13.60 -15.44
C GLN A 131 -3.52 -14.26 -16.55
N LEU A 132 -4.11 -13.45 -17.39
CA LEU A 132 -4.81 -13.95 -18.55
C LEU A 132 -3.77 -14.30 -19.63
N GLU A 133 -3.75 -15.54 -20.06
CA GLU A 133 -2.90 -15.97 -21.16
C GLU A 133 -3.60 -15.67 -22.49
N SER A 134 -2.86 -15.01 -23.37
CA SER A 134 -3.35 -14.72 -24.71
C SER A 134 -2.92 -15.77 -25.71
#